data_d21f10f1101098f54e465f682d458dd3
#
_entry.id   d21f10f1101098f54e465f682d458dd3
#
_cell.length_a   1.000
_cell.length_b   1.000
_cell.length_c   1.000
_cell.angle_alpha   90.00
_cell.angle_beta   90.00
_cell.angle_gamma   90.00
#
_symmetry.space_group_name_H-M   'P 1'
#
loop_
_entity.id
_entity.type
_entity.pdbx_description
1 polymer ?
#
loop_
_entity_poly.entity_id
_entity_poly.type
_entity_poly.pdbx_seq_one_letter_code
_entity_poly.pdbx_strand_id
1 'polypeptide(L)'
;MGSYENFARVYDELMDNVPYKEWSEFILSILNKNKIKQGLVLELGCGTGKLMSLLGNAGFDMIGVDNSVDMLQIAREKTSPEFLYLLQDMREFELYGTVNAIVCVCDSINYITEEEELKEVFRLVNNYLDPDGIFIFDFNTIHK
;
A
#
# COMPACT_ATOMS: atom_id res chain seq x y z
N MET A 1 -8.49 -12.38 -21.70
CA MET A 1 -8.05 -11.67 -21.01
C MET A 1 -8.58 -10.34 -21.04
N GLY A 2 -8.88 -9.85 -21.92
CA GLY A 2 -9.05 -8.47 -22.09
C GLY A 2 -9.84 -7.71 -21.06
N SER A 3 -10.95 -8.23 -20.52
CA SER A 3 -11.82 -7.38 -19.71
C SER A 3 -11.17 -6.98 -18.38
N TYR A 4 -10.48 -7.88 -17.72
CA TYR A 4 -9.81 -7.53 -16.47
C TYR A 4 -8.60 -6.64 -16.71
N GLU A 5 -7.85 -6.93 -17.76
CA GLU A 5 -6.72 -6.11 -18.13
C GLU A 5 -7.18 -4.70 -18.47
N ASN A 6 -8.28 -4.59 -19.19
CA ASN A 6 -8.83 -3.28 -19.53
C ASN A 6 -9.32 -2.56 -18.30
N PHE A 7 -9.95 -3.27 -17.37
CA PHE A 7 -10.40 -2.65 -16.13
C PHE A 7 -9.23 -2.05 -15.36
N ALA A 8 -8.13 -2.80 -15.23
CA ALA A 8 -6.98 -2.32 -14.50
C ALA A 8 -6.38 -1.08 -15.16
N ARG A 9 -6.34 -1.04 -16.49
CA ARG A 9 -5.82 0.13 -17.19
C ARG A 9 -6.72 1.34 -17.00
N VAL A 10 -8.03 1.14 -17.08
CA VAL A 10 -8.97 2.23 -16.86
C VAL A 10 -8.86 2.73 -15.42
N TYR A 11 -8.76 1.80 -14.46
CA TYR A 11 -8.60 2.17 -13.07
C TYR A 11 -7.34 3.03 -12.89
N ASP A 12 -6.24 2.62 -13.51
CA ASP A 12 -4.99 3.35 -13.41
C ASP A 12 -5.14 4.76 -13.97
N GLU A 13 -5.81 4.90 -15.10
CA GLU A 13 -6.04 6.22 -15.68
C GLU A 13 -6.92 7.09 -14.79
N LEU A 14 -7.97 6.52 -14.22
CA LEU A 14 -8.83 7.25 -13.32
C LEU A 14 -8.09 7.70 -12.07
N MET A 15 -7.22 6.85 -11.57
CA MET A 15 -6.47 7.13 -10.35
C MET A 15 -5.32 8.11 -10.60
N ASP A 16 -5.04 8.46 -11.85
CA ASP A 16 -4.06 9.50 -12.12
C ASP A 16 -4.45 10.83 -11.50
N ASN A 17 -5.73 11.03 -11.22
CA ASN A 17 -6.19 12.25 -10.58
C ASN A 17 -6.05 12.23 -9.07
N VAL A 18 -5.68 11.09 -8.49
CA VAL A 18 -5.39 11.00 -7.07
C VAL A 18 -4.09 11.74 -6.81
N PRO A 19 -4.02 12.59 -5.78
CA PRO A 19 -2.81 13.38 -5.54
C PRO A 19 -1.71 12.53 -4.88
N TYR A 20 -1.17 11.59 -5.64
CA TYR A 20 -0.16 10.68 -5.12
C TYR A 20 1.09 11.39 -4.66
N LYS A 21 1.47 12.46 -5.37
CA LYS A 21 2.67 13.21 -4.98
C LYS A 21 2.48 13.81 -3.60
N GLU A 22 1.34 14.44 -3.38
CA GLU A 22 1.04 15.03 -2.09
C GLU A 22 0.96 13.98 -1.00
N TRP A 23 0.33 12.84 -1.30
CA TRP A 23 0.29 11.74 -0.36
C TRP A 23 1.69 11.25 0.00
N SER A 24 2.56 11.10 -1.00
CA SER A 24 3.91 10.63 -0.74
C SER A 24 4.67 11.62 0.13
N GLU A 25 4.53 12.91 -0.12
CA GLU A 25 5.20 13.92 0.66
C GLU A 25 4.72 13.91 2.11
N PHE A 26 3.42 13.73 2.30
CA PHE A 26 2.85 13.65 3.63
C PHE A 26 3.38 12.43 4.39
N ILE A 27 3.37 11.28 3.73
CA ILE A 27 3.87 10.04 4.31
C ILE A 27 5.35 10.17 4.66
N LEU A 28 6.14 10.72 3.74
CA LEU A 28 7.57 10.89 3.98
C LEU A 28 7.83 11.83 5.15
N SER A 29 7.00 12.86 5.31
CA SER A 29 7.16 13.76 6.44
C SER A 29 6.87 13.06 7.76
N ILE A 30 5.86 12.18 7.79
CA ILE A 30 5.55 11.42 9.00
C ILE A 30 6.69 10.44 9.31
N LEU A 31 7.20 9.77 8.29
CA LEU A 31 8.30 8.84 8.48
C LEU A 31 9.52 9.57 9.03
N ASN A 32 9.82 10.73 8.48
CA ASN A 32 10.97 11.51 8.92
C ASN A 32 10.81 11.98 10.36
N LYS A 33 9.61 12.41 10.74
CA LYS A 33 9.35 12.82 12.13
C LYS A 33 9.56 11.68 13.11
N ASN A 34 9.34 10.46 12.67
CA ASN A 34 9.52 9.28 13.49
C ASN A 34 10.89 8.63 13.30
N LYS A 35 11.81 9.36 12.65
CA LYS A 35 13.20 8.93 12.45
C LYS A 35 13.32 7.70 11.58
N ILE A 36 12.34 7.44 10.74
CA ILE A 36 12.38 6.35 9.76
C ILE A 36 12.79 6.97 8.44
N LYS A 37 14.08 6.90 8.12
CA LYS A 37 14.63 7.57 6.94
C LYS A 37 14.98 6.61 5.84
N GLN A 38 15.02 5.32 6.15
CA GLN A 38 15.27 4.28 5.17
C GLN A 38 14.71 2.99 5.74
N GLY A 39 14.70 1.96 4.94
CA GLY A 39 14.25 0.65 5.38
C GLY A 39 13.11 0.15 4.52
N LEU A 40 12.35 -0.77 5.06
CA LEU A 40 11.35 -1.52 4.33
C LEU A 40 9.96 -1.00 4.66
N VAL A 41 9.21 -0.67 3.62
CA VAL A 41 7.84 -0.16 3.77
C VAL A 41 6.89 -1.06 3.00
N LEU A 42 5.81 -1.44 3.65
CA LEU A 42 4.76 -2.25 3.03
C LEU A 42 3.57 -1.37 2.70
N GLU A 43 3.07 -1.47 1.48
CA GLU A 43 1.81 -0.82 1.12
C GLU A 43 0.74 -1.88 0.95
N LEU A 44 -0.33 -1.79 1.73
CA LEU A 44 -1.50 -2.64 1.61
C LEU A 44 -2.46 -1.99 0.61
N GLY A 45 -2.89 -2.78 -0.39
CA GLY A 45 -3.73 -2.25 -1.44
C GLY A 45 -2.93 -1.40 -2.41
N CYS A 46 -1.80 -1.90 -2.88
CA CYS A 46 -0.85 -1.10 -3.65
C CYS A 46 -1.30 -0.79 -5.07
N GLY A 47 -2.27 -1.50 -5.60
CA GLY A 47 -2.76 -1.26 -6.96
C GLY A 47 -1.66 -1.35 -7.99
N THR A 48 -1.54 -0.30 -8.81
CA THR A 48 -0.57 -0.28 -9.90
C THR A 48 0.79 0.28 -9.47
N GLY A 49 0.99 0.54 -8.18
CA GLY A 49 2.29 0.86 -7.65
C GLY A 49 2.72 2.31 -7.74
N LYS A 50 1.79 3.23 -7.97
CA LYS A 50 2.14 4.64 -8.12
C LYS A 50 2.77 5.22 -6.86
N LEU A 51 2.15 4.96 -5.71
CA LEU A 51 2.71 5.45 -4.45
C LEU A 51 4.02 4.75 -4.12
N MET A 52 4.10 3.44 -4.41
CA MET A 52 5.33 2.70 -4.17
C MET A 52 6.51 3.29 -4.93
N SER A 53 6.27 3.72 -6.18
CA SER A 53 7.34 4.34 -6.96
C SER A 53 7.85 5.61 -6.31
N LEU A 54 6.93 6.43 -5.79
CA LEU A 54 7.31 7.68 -5.16
C LEU A 54 8.10 7.45 -3.87
N LEU A 55 7.66 6.49 -3.06
CA LEU A 55 8.37 6.18 -1.82
C LEU A 55 9.70 5.50 -2.10
N GLY A 56 9.73 4.63 -3.12
CA GLY A 56 10.98 3.99 -3.53
C GLY A 56 12.00 4.98 -4.04
N ASN A 57 11.54 6.00 -4.78
CA ASN A 57 12.44 7.04 -5.26
C ASN A 57 13.04 7.85 -4.11
N ALA A 58 12.37 7.87 -2.98
CA ALA A 58 12.88 8.55 -1.79
C ALA A 58 13.85 7.67 -1.00
N GLY A 59 14.10 6.44 -1.44
CA GLY A 59 15.13 5.60 -0.83
C GLY A 59 14.63 4.41 -0.05
N PHE A 60 13.31 4.18 -0.01
CA PHE A 60 12.77 3.04 0.74
C PHE A 60 12.70 1.79 -0.13
N ASP A 61 12.89 0.64 0.49
CA ASP A 61 12.59 -0.64 -0.13
C ASP A 61 11.10 -0.89 0.03
N MET A 62 10.46 -1.36 -1.05
CA MET A 62 9.00 -1.43 -1.07
C MET A 62 8.49 -2.84 -1.24
N ILE A 63 7.47 -3.17 -0.45
CA ILE A 63 6.67 -4.38 -0.65
C ILE A 63 5.23 -3.92 -0.87
N GLY A 64 4.57 -4.46 -1.89
CA GLY A 64 3.18 -4.16 -2.16
C GLY A 64 2.32 -5.40 -2.06
N VAL A 65 1.16 -5.25 -1.43
CA VAL A 65 0.17 -6.31 -1.31
C VAL A 65 -1.09 -5.83 -2.01
N ASP A 66 -1.62 -6.67 -2.87
CA ASP A 66 -2.90 -6.41 -3.52
C ASP A 66 -3.51 -7.75 -3.88
N ASN A 67 -4.84 -7.82 -3.91
CA ASN A 67 -5.51 -9.07 -4.25
C ASN A 67 -5.93 -9.14 -5.71
N SER A 68 -5.49 -8.21 -6.53
CA SER A 68 -5.81 -8.18 -7.96
C SER A 68 -4.59 -8.55 -8.78
N VAL A 69 -4.68 -9.66 -9.50
CA VAL A 69 -3.61 -10.11 -10.40
C VAL A 69 -3.34 -9.03 -11.45
N ASP A 70 -4.40 -8.44 -12.00
CA ASP A 70 -4.24 -7.48 -13.08
C ASP A 70 -3.55 -6.21 -12.62
N MET A 71 -3.88 -5.75 -11.41
CA MET A 71 -3.21 -4.57 -10.85
C MET A 71 -1.73 -4.85 -10.64
N LEU A 72 -1.40 -6.01 -10.08
CA LEU A 72 -0.02 -6.35 -9.81
C LEU A 72 0.79 -6.55 -11.08
N GLN A 73 0.15 -7.06 -12.13
CA GLN A 73 0.84 -7.19 -13.41
C GLN A 73 1.27 -5.83 -13.93
N ILE A 74 0.35 -4.85 -13.87
CA ILE A 74 0.68 -3.49 -14.31
C ILE A 74 1.77 -2.90 -13.41
N ALA A 75 1.66 -3.12 -12.10
CA ALA A 75 2.65 -2.60 -11.16
C ALA A 75 4.04 -3.13 -11.50
N ARG A 76 4.15 -4.44 -11.75
CA ARG A 76 5.44 -5.03 -12.09
C ARG A 76 6.02 -4.46 -13.37
N GLU A 77 5.16 -4.13 -14.33
CA GLU A 77 5.62 -3.59 -15.60
C GLU A 77 6.06 -2.14 -15.50
N LYS A 78 5.44 -1.38 -14.60
CA LYS A 78 5.63 0.07 -14.55
C LYS A 78 6.55 0.55 -13.44
N THR A 79 6.98 -0.32 -12.53
CA THR A 79 7.76 0.10 -11.38
C THR A 79 9.09 -0.66 -11.33
N SER A 80 9.89 -0.36 -10.32
CA SER A 80 11.22 -0.93 -10.18
C SER A 80 11.17 -2.46 -10.05
N PRO A 81 12.06 -3.18 -10.74
CA PRO A 81 12.12 -4.63 -10.56
C PRO A 81 12.58 -5.06 -9.17
N GLU A 82 13.07 -4.12 -8.37
CA GLU A 82 13.48 -4.42 -7.00
C GLU A 82 12.32 -4.48 -6.03
N PHE A 83 11.15 -3.96 -6.43
CA PHE A 83 9.98 -4.00 -5.55
C PHE A 83 9.43 -5.41 -5.49
N LEU A 84 9.00 -5.82 -4.31
CA LEU A 84 8.35 -7.11 -4.12
C LEU A 84 6.84 -6.93 -4.11
N TYR A 85 6.15 -7.68 -4.95
CA TYR A 85 4.70 -7.64 -5.01
C TYR A 85 4.14 -9.00 -4.60
N LEU A 86 3.16 -8.97 -3.70
CA LEU A 86 2.54 -10.18 -3.18
C LEU A 86 1.05 -10.17 -3.49
N LEU A 87 0.57 -11.23 -4.10
CA LEU A 87 -0.86 -11.38 -4.38
C LEU A 87 -1.51 -11.96 -3.12
N GLN A 88 -1.99 -11.07 -2.28
CA GLN A 88 -2.58 -11.45 -1.00
C GLN A 88 -3.71 -10.50 -0.66
N ASP A 89 -4.57 -10.95 0.23
CA ASP A 89 -5.64 -10.13 0.78
C ASP A 89 -5.11 -9.47 2.05
N MET A 90 -5.37 -8.17 2.21
CA MET A 90 -4.84 -7.45 3.38
C MET A 90 -5.44 -7.97 4.70
N ARG A 91 -6.53 -8.73 4.62
CA ARG A 91 -7.13 -9.30 5.82
C ARG A 91 -6.41 -10.56 6.29
N GLU A 92 -5.48 -11.08 5.50
CA GLU A 92 -4.75 -12.30 5.86
C GLU A 92 -3.37 -12.34 5.25
N PHE A 93 -2.71 -11.18 5.18
CA PHE A 93 -1.40 -11.12 4.57
C PHE A 93 -0.32 -11.72 5.49
N GLU A 94 0.76 -12.20 4.87
CA GLU A 94 1.89 -12.77 5.57
C GLU A 94 3.18 -12.24 4.97
N LEU A 95 4.14 -11.96 5.83
CA LEU A 95 5.48 -11.53 5.42
C LEU A 95 6.51 -12.43 6.08
N TYR A 96 7.72 -12.42 5.52
CA TYR A 96 8.81 -13.21 6.09
C TYR A 96 9.40 -12.58 7.34
N GLY A 97 9.23 -11.30 7.53
CA GLY A 97 9.78 -10.61 8.69
C GLY A 97 9.05 -9.32 8.91
N THR A 98 9.62 -8.45 9.72
CA THR A 98 8.97 -7.19 10.06
C THR A 98 9.41 -6.09 9.10
N VAL A 99 8.61 -5.01 9.09
CA VAL A 99 8.87 -3.84 8.25
C VAL A 99 8.90 -2.60 9.13
N ASN A 100 9.52 -1.54 8.60
CA ASN A 100 9.67 -0.30 9.36
C ASN A 100 8.38 0.52 9.37
N ALA A 101 7.58 0.39 8.33
CA ALA A 101 6.31 1.11 8.26
C ALA A 101 5.35 0.35 7.36
N ILE A 102 4.06 0.53 7.64
CA ILE A 102 2.99 -0.02 6.81
C ILE A 102 2.07 1.12 6.44
N VAL A 103 1.72 1.19 5.16
CA VAL A 103 0.90 2.26 4.61
C VAL A 103 -0.32 1.64 3.95
N CYS A 104 -1.50 2.20 4.23
CA CYS A 104 -2.73 1.75 3.60
C CYS A 104 -3.60 2.99 3.38
N VAL A 105 -3.42 3.63 2.23
CA VAL A 105 -4.04 4.92 1.97
C VAL A 105 -4.87 4.86 0.68
N CYS A 106 -5.43 6.00 0.31
CA CYS A 106 -6.26 6.16 -0.89
C CYS A 106 -7.50 5.28 -0.80
N ASP A 107 -8.09 5.27 0.39
CA ASP A 107 -9.36 4.60 0.68
C ASP A 107 -9.31 3.07 0.61
N SER A 108 -8.11 2.49 0.54
CA SER A 108 -8.01 1.04 0.45
C SER A 108 -8.66 0.33 1.62
N ILE A 109 -8.51 0.87 2.83
CA ILE A 109 -9.06 0.23 4.01
C ILE A 109 -10.59 0.31 4.06
N ASN A 110 -11.19 1.21 3.29
CA ASN A 110 -12.65 1.32 3.24
C ASN A 110 -13.32 0.13 2.57
N TYR A 111 -12.57 -0.71 1.88
CA TYR A 111 -13.12 -1.94 1.33
C TYR A 111 -13.32 -3.01 2.38
N ILE A 112 -12.81 -2.79 3.59
CA ILE A 112 -13.03 -3.68 4.71
C ILE A 112 -14.29 -3.18 5.42
N THR A 113 -15.39 -3.92 5.28
CA THR A 113 -16.68 -3.44 5.76
C THR A 113 -17.10 -4.04 7.09
N GLU A 114 -16.47 -5.12 7.52
CA GLU A 114 -16.84 -5.77 8.76
C GLU A 114 -15.82 -5.50 9.84
N GLU A 115 -16.32 -5.25 11.04
CA GLU A 115 -15.46 -4.88 12.15
C GLU A 115 -14.44 -5.96 12.47
N GLU A 116 -14.86 -7.22 12.39
CA GLU A 116 -13.94 -8.32 12.69
C GLU A 116 -12.80 -8.40 11.67
N GLU A 117 -13.11 -8.12 10.41
CA GLU A 117 -12.07 -8.11 9.39
C GLU A 117 -11.09 -6.96 9.60
N LEU A 118 -11.62 -5.81 10.01
CA LEU A 118 -10.77 -4.66 10.28
C LEU A 118 -9.84 -4.94 11.47
N LYS A 119 -10.38 -5.58 12.51
CA LYS A 119 -9.55 -5.98 13.64
C LYS A 119 -8.43 -6.91 13.21
N GLU A 120 -8.72 -7.82 12.29
CA GLU A 120 -7.71 -8.74 11.81
C GLU A 120 -6.60 -8.00 11.06
N VAL A 121 -6.97 -7.00 10.24
CA VAL A 121 -5.97 -6.19 9.56
C VAL A 121 -5.06 -5.52 10.59
N PHE A 122 -5.64 -4.89 11.62
CA PHE A 122 -4.82 -4.22 12.63
C PHE A 122 -3.95 -5.21 13.41
N ARG A 123 -4.46 -6.42 13.66
CA ARG A 123 -3.67 -7.45 14.33
C ARG A 123 -2.45 -7.83 13.49
N LEU A 124 -2.67 -8.02 12.19
CA LEU A 124 -1.57 -8.38 11.29
C LEU A 124 -0.57 -7.25 11.17
N VAL A 125 -1.05 -6.01 11.06
CA VAL A 125 -0.17 -4.86 11.00
C VAL A 125 0.71 -4.82 12.25
N ASN A 126 0.11 -4.98 13.42
CA ASN A 126 0.87 -4.97 14.66
C ASN A 126 1.91 -6.09 14.69
N ASN A 127 1.56 -7.25 14.13
CA ASN A 127 2.44 -8.41 14.13
C ASN A 127 3.68 -8.20 13.26
N TYR A 128 3.54 -7.46 12.17
CA TYR A 128 4.63 -7.31 11.21
C TYR A 128 5.35 -5.97 11.28
N LEU A 129 4.95 -5.08 12.18
CA LEU A 129 5.68 -3.84 12.37
C LEU A 129 6.86 -4.06 13.33
N ASP A 130 7.99 -3.43 13.00
CA ASP A 130 9.09 -3.33 13.96
C ASP A 130 8.60 -2.63 15.23
N PRO A 131 9.28 -2.82 16.37
CA PRO A 131 8.85 -2.18 17.63
C PRO A 131 8.67 -0.67 17.53
N ASP A 132 9.49 -0.01 16.72
CA ASP A 132 9.37 1.44 16.53
C ASP A 132 8.70 1.79 15.22
N GLY A 133 8.05 0.81 14.58
CA GLY A 133 7.39 1.02 13.31
C GLY A 133 6.08 1.77 13.44
N ILE A 134 5.63 2.32 12.33
CA ILE A 134 4.37 3.07 12.34
C ILE A 134 3.46 2.56 11.22
N PHE A 135 2.17 2.73 11.46
CA PHE A 135 1.13 2.39 10.50
C PHE A 135 0.42 3.67 10.11
N ILE A 136 0.43 3.98 8.82
CA ILE A 136 -0.23 5.17 8.28
C ILE A 136 -1.39 4.70 7.43
N PHE A 137 -2.59 5.12 7.80
CA PHE A 137 -3.77 4.74 7.02
C PHE A 137 -4.75 5.88 7.00
N ASP A 138 -5.60 5.89 5.97
CA ASP A 138 -6.70 6.82 5.92
C ASP A 138 -7.98 6.02 5.77
N PHE A 139 -9.08 6.62 6.16
CA PHE A 139 -10.36 6.05 5.86
C PHE A 139 -11.37 7.17 5.78
N ASN A 140 -12.41 6.91 5.03
CA ASN A 140 -13.44 7.91 4.84
C ASN A 140 -14.38 7.89 6.03
N THR A 141 -14.46 9.01 6.73
CA THR A 141 -15.31 9.11 7.90
C THR A 141 -16.64 9.78 7.59
N ILE A 142 -16.95 9.94 6.32
CA ILE A 142 -18.20 10.57 5.94
C ILE A 142 -19.35 9.65 6.30
N HIS A 143 -20.31 10.21 6.95
CA HIS A 143 -21.50 9.49 7.36
C HIS A 143 -22.70 10.08 6.68
N LYS A 144 -23.47 9.24 6.10
CA LYS A 144 -24.64 9.68 5.36
C LYS A 144 -25.88 9.35 6.13
#